data_58c1ddddd4df1917a05f83da77a6f124
#
_entry.id   58c1ddddd4df1917a05f83da77a6f124
#
_cell.length_a   1.000
_cell.length_b   1.000
_cell.length_c   1.000
_cell.angle_alpha   90.00
_cell.angle_beta   90.00
_cell.angle_gamma   90.00
#
_symmetry.space_group_name_H-M   'P 1'
#
loop_
_entity.id
_entity.type
_entity.pdbx_description
1 polymer ?
#
loop_
_entity_poly.entity_id
_entity_poly.type
_entity_poly.pdbx_seq_one_letter_code
_entity_poly.pdbx_strand_id
1 'polypeptide(L)'
;MNETVKNETAALTDLAVKVNERLRVLCINKQMIGVQYNCSRSMISQYLSGKYRSNPETVERILNMFLADTEEQYQDALENDPQAKKKLEKMRVKAELERKEQEEAPEKHFPEKKRILESSDYLGVLSVCQSCQDDRGLGIIIGRSGYGKTYALKEYSKMPRVAYMECDDTMSTKDLVTALELGLGLPRSTSGSIWSRVNRIRDFLNANEGYLIIVDEADKLINKYTAAKMEILRGIFDQSSVGIVIAGEPKLESDIKTVLERFANRIDFCYKLHGLSKAELKNYLEDWDIEEDAAEELAVRAFSARTGCFRLLDRTINNVLRVMKAHGEYTVTLKMVQEASGMMML
;
A
#
# COMPACT_ATOMS: atom_id res chain seq x y z
N MET A 1 2.01 12.80 30.22
CA MET A 1 3.44 12.75 30.54
C MET A 1 3.72 11.36 31.10
N ASN A 2 4.16 10.45 30.29
CA ASN A 2 4.85 9.22 30.68
C ASN A 2 5.75 8.87 29.51
N GLU A 3 7.02 9.17 29.67
CA GLU A 3 8.10 8.80 28.76
C GLU A 3 8.28 7.29 28.82
N THR A 4 7.89 6.60 27.79
CA THR A 4 8.25 5.21 27.53
C THR A 4 9.71 5.17 27.13
N VAL A 5 10.54 4.69 28.07
CA VAL A 5 11.98 4.51 27.91
C VAL A 5 12.24 3.52 26.78
N LYS A 6 12.71 4.01 25.66
CA LYS A 6 13.29 3.18 24.58
C LYS A 6 14.52 2.46 25.16
N ASN A 7 14.50 1.14 25.20
CA ASN A 7 15.65 0.29 25.39
C ASN A 7 16.50 0.24 24.11
N GLU A 8 17.19 1.32 23.79
CA GLU A 8 18.31 1.27 22.86
C GLU A 8 19.50 0.68 23.61
N THR A 9 19.89 -0.54 23.30
CA THR A 9 21.21 -1.09 23.63
C THR A 9 22.23 -0.30 22.83
N ALA A 10 22.79 0.74 23.44
CA ALA A 10 23.87 1.50 22.84
C ALA A 10 25.02 0.53 22.50
N ALA A 11 25.57 0.64 21.29
CA ALA A 11 26.73 -0.13 20.88
C ALA A 11 27.85 0.05 21.92
N LEU A 12 28.48 -1.07 22.32
CA LEU A 12 29.57 -1.04 23.29
C LEU A 12 30.72 -0.20 22.73
N THR A 13 31.26 0.70 23.54
CA THR A 13 32.45 1.48 23.14
C THR A 13 33.64 0.53 22.95
N ASP A 14 34.58 0.88 22.07
CA ASP A 14 35.82 0.14 21.84
C ASP A 14 36.57 -0.17 23.14
N LEU A 15 36.56 0.76 24.09
CA LEU A 15 37.14 0.60 25.42
C LEU A 15 36.43 -0.48 26.21
N ALA A 16 35.10 -0.49 26.22
CA ALA A 16 34.32 -1.50 26.91
C ALA A 16 34.56 -2.91 26.35
N VAL A 17 34.72 -3.03 25.05
CA VAL A 17 35.05 -4.29 24.37
C VAL A 17 36.42 -4.79 24.83
N LYS A 18 37.47 -3.95 24.76
CA LYS A 18 38.85 -4.29 25.20
C LYS A 18 38.90 -4.68 26.64
N VAL A 19 38.21 -3.95 27.53
CA VAL A 19 38.19 -4.28 28.98
C VAL A 19 37.46 -5.59 29.23
N ASN A 20 36.30 -5.84 28.57
CA ASN A 20 35.61 -7.12 28.75
C ASN A 20 36.44 -8.31 28.25
N GLU A 21 37.20 -8.13 27.17
CA GLU A 21 38.16 -9.11 26.65
C GLU A 21 39.24 -9.40 27.68
N ARG A 22 39.88 -8.35 28.23
CA ARG A 22 40.93 -8.43 29.26
C ARG A 22 40.48 -9.18 30.52
N LEU A 23 39.30 -8.80 31.04
CA LEU A 23 38.71 -9.44 32.21
C LEU A 23 38.48 -10.95 32.03
N ARG A 24 38.09 -11.37 30.84
CA ARG A 24 37.81 -12.79 30.55
C ARG A 24 39.07 -13.60 30.32
N VAL A 25 40.05 -13.03 29.63
CA VAL A 25 41.35 -13.70 29.39
C VAL A 25 42.09 -13.89 30.71
N LEU A 26 42.19 -12.86 31.52
CA LEU A 26 42.89 -12.90 32.82
C LEU A 26 42.04 -13.51 33.96
N CYS A 27 40.80 -13.89 33.70
CA CYS A 27 39.85 -14.39 34.72
C CYS A 27 39.64 -13.41 35.90
N ILE A 28 39.71 -12.09 35.61
CA ILE A 28 39.56 -11.04 36.63
C ILE A 28 38.08 -10.68 36.78
N ASN A 29 37.60 -10.49 38.02
CA ASN A 29 36.24 -10.05 38.30
C ASN A 29 36.15 -8.52 38.25
N LYS A 30 35.07 -7.98 37.70
CA LYS A 30 34.73 -6.53 37.67
C LYS A 30 34.84 -5.88 39.06
N GLN A 31 34.61 -6.63 40.14
CA GLN A 31 34.74 -6.16 41.52
C GLN A 31 36.18 -5.81 41.90
N MET A 32 37.17 -6.50 41.34
CA MET A 32 38.59 -6.22 41.59
C MET A 32 38.99 -4.84 41.07
N ILE A 33 38.46 -4.43 39.88
CA ILE A 33 38.67 -3.07 39.36
C ILE A 33 38.12 -2.04 40.35
N GLY A 34 36.91 -2.29 40.89
CA GLY A 34 36.29 -1.39 41.87
C GLY A 34 37.12 -1.20 43.14
N VAL A 35 37.71 -2.27 43.63
CA VAL A 35 38.59 -2.25 44.84
C VAL A 35 39.93 -1.60 44.51
N GLN A 36 40.58 -1.97 43.43
CA GLN A 36 41.92 -1.50 43.05
C GLN A 36 41.96 0.02 42.76
N TYR A 37 40.93 0.54 42.08
CA TYR A 37 40.85 1.91 41.66
C TYR A 37 39.85 2.78 42.46
N ASN A 38 39.39 2.27 43.61
CA ASN A 38 38.46 2.91 44.54
C ASN A 38 37.23 3.52 43.83
N CYS A 39 36.53 2.68 43.03
CA CYS A 39 35.36 3.09 42.27
C CYS A 39 34.19 2.10 42.42
N SER A 40 32.99 2.57 42.11
CA SER A 40 31.76 1.76 42.25
C SER A 40 31.72 0.60 41.23
N ARG A 41 31.53 -0.62 41.71
CA ARG A 41 31.26 -1.80 40.88
C ARG A 41 30.06 -1.58 39.92
N SER A 42 29.02 -0.89 40.39
CA SER A 42 27.83 -0.60 39.60
C SER A 42 28.17 0.28 38.40
N MET A 43 29.00 1.31 38.60
CA MET A 43 29.45 2.22 37.55
C MET A 43 30.23 1.47 36.46
N ILE A 44 31.19 0.64 36.82
CA ILE A 44 31.94 -0.19 35.86
C ILE A 44 31.02 -1.17 35.15
N SER A 45 30.13 -1.85 35.87
CA SER A 45 29.21 -2.82 35.24
C SER A 45 28.26 -2.18 34.26
N GLN A 46 27.72 -0.99 34.54
CA GLN A 46 26.85 -0.23 33.64
C GLN A 46 27.61 0.25 32.39
N TYR A 47 28.84 0.75 32.56
CA TYR A 47 29.64 1.17 31.40
C TYR A 47 29.99 -0.02 30.51
N LEU A 48 30.47 -1.12 31.06
CA LEU A 48 30.83 -2.33 30.31
C LEU A 48 29.64 -3.05 29.68
N SER A 49 28.40 -2.69 30.03
CA SER A 49 27.17 -3.20 29.43
C SER A 49 26.45 -2.20 28.52
N GLY A 50 27.03 -1.01 28.25
CA GLY A 50 26.43 0.04 27.45
C GLY A 50 25.24 0.77 28.10
N LYS A 51 25.03 0.59 29.41
CA LYS A 51 23.88 1.16 30.16
C LYS A 51 24.24 2.40 30.99
N TYR A 52 25.50 2.86 30.93
CA TYR A 52 25.98 4.01 31.70
C TYR A 52 25.51 5.32 31.07
N ARG A 53 24.80 6.16 31.83
CA ARG A 53 24.18 7.40 31.33
C ARG A 53 24.79 8.70 31.88
N SER A 54 25.80 8.61 32.75
CA SER A 54 26.49 9.77 33.31
C SER A 54 27.75 10.11 32.51
N ASN A 55 28.45 11.22 32.85
CA ASN A 55 29.71 11.59 32.18
C ASN A 55 30.72 10.43 32.22
N PRO A 56 31.17 9.90 31.08
CA PRO A 56 31.99 8.72 30.99
C PRO A 56 33.47 8.95 31.32
N GLU A 57 33.97 10.19 31.31
CA GLU A 57 35.39 10.52 31.41
C GLU A 57 36.11 9.86 32.60
N THR A 58 35.48 9.88 33.80
CA THR A 58 36.07 9.28 34.99
C THR A 58 36.16 7.75 34.89
N VAL A 59 35.14 7.12 34.36
CA VAL A 59 35.10 5.66 34.14
C VAL A 59 36.13 5.24 33.10
N GLU A 60 36.19 5.97 32.00
CA GLU A 60 37.12 5.73 30.89
C GLU A 60 38.56 5.85 31.33
N ARG A 61 38.87 6.87 32.12
CA ARG A 61 40.22 7.03 32.72
C ARG A 61 40.60 5.83 33.56
N ILE A 62 39.71 5.35 34.47
CA ILE A 62 39.93 4.19 35.30
C ILE A 62 40.15 2.94 34.48
N LEU A 63 39.33 2.71 33.47
CA LEU A 63 39.42 1.53 32.61
C LEU A 63 40.69 1.54 31.74
N ASN A 64 41.14 2.71 31.29
CA ASN A 64 42.42 2.85 30.59
C ASN A 64 43.62 2.57 31.51
N MET A 65 43.58 3.03 32.77
CA MET A 65 44.60 2.66 33.77
C MET A 65 44.62 1.15 33.99
N PHE A 66 43.45 0.51 34.15
CA PHE A 66 43.36 -0.95 34.29
C PHE A 66 43.97 -1.69 33.10
N LEU A 67 43.71 -1.23 31.87
CA LEU A 67 44.29 -1.83 30.66
C LEU A 67 45.83 -1.69 30.65
N ALA A 68 46.38 -0.54 31.04
CA ALA A 68 47.82 -0.30 31.12
C ALA A 68 48.47 -1.17 32.20
N ASP A 69 47.91 -1.21 33.41
CA ASP A 69 48.45 -1.97 34.55
C ASP A 69 48.41 -3.48 34.33
N THR A 70 47.54 -3.98 33.47
CA THR A 70 47.39 -5.42 33.20
C THR A 70 47.95 -5.84 31.84
N GLU A 71 48.66 -4.95 31.12
CA GLU A 71 49.17 -5.25 29.78
C GLU A 71 50.17 -6.40 29.76
N GLU A 72 51.19 -6.37 30.65
CA GLU A 72 52.22 -7.44 30.72
C GLU A 72 51.59 -8.80 31.04
N GLN A 73 50.68 -8.85 32.02
CA GLN A 73 49.97 -10.07 32.41
C GLN A 73 49.11 -10.62 31.25
N TYR A 74 48.53 -9.75 30.48
CA TYR A 74 47.71 -10.15 29.34
C TYR A 74 48.54 -10.70 28.19
N GLN A 75 49.68 -10.10 27.90
CA GLN A 75 50.60 -10.60 26.86
C GLN A 75 51.19 -11.96 27.29
N ASP A 76 51.62 -12.09 28.56
CA ASP A 76 52.09 -13.36 29.08
C ASP A 76 51.01 -14.46 29.02
N ALA A 77 49.77 -14.13 29.39
CA ALA A 77 48.67 -15.07 29.28
C ALA A 77 48.37 -15.49 27.83
N LEU A 78 48.48 -14.56 26.89
CA LEU A 78 48.34 -14.87 25.46
C LEU A 78 49.48 -15.68 24.88
N GLU A 79 50.71 -15.54 25.41
CA GLU A 79 51.87 -16.30 24.95
C GLU A 79 51.92 -17.71 25.53
N ASN A 80 51.64 -17.83 26.79
CA ASN A 80 51.94 -19.04 27.59
C ASN A 80 50.72 -19.89 28.00
N ASP A 81 49.47 -19.32 27.91
CA ASP A 81 48.23 -20.06 28.24
C ASP A 81 47.41 -20.43 27.01
N PRO A 82 47.41 -21.71 26.55
CA PRO A 82 46.59 -22.18 25.46
C PRO A 82 45.07 -21.99 25.68
N GLN A 83 44.62 -21.97 26.95
CA GLN A 83 43.22 -21.78 27.28
C GLN A 83 42.80 -20.31 27.10
N ALA A 84 43.68 -19.37 27.42
CA ALA A 84 43.48 -17.95 27.20
C ALA A 84 43.34 -17.65 25.70
N LYS A 85 44.22 -18.21 24.86
CA LYS A 85 44.14 -18.12 23.39
C LYS A 85 42.81 -18.64 22.86
N LYS A 86 42.39 -19.83 23.32
CA LYS A 86 41.13 -20.45 22.86
C LYS A 86 39.87 -19.68 23.30
N LYS A 87 39.90 -19.06 24.47
CA LYS A 87 38.82 -18.17 24.93
C LYS A 87 38.71 -16.93 24.10
N LEU A 88 39.84 -16.29 23.77
CA LEU A 88 39.90 -15.10 22.96
C LEU A 88 39.36 -15.37 21.54
N GLU A 89 39.81 -16.45 20.93
CA GLU A 89 39.36 -16.84 19.59
C GLU A 89 37.86 -17.14 19.53
N LYS A 90 37.31 -17.86 20.53
CA LYS A 90 35.86 -18.09 20.63
C LYS A 90 35.06 -16.78 20.77
N MET A 91 35.60 -15.80 21.46
CA MET A 91 34.93 -14.49 21.61
C MET A 91 34.95 -13.71 20.32
N ARG A 92 36.08 -13.71 19.59
CA ARG A 92 36.21 -13.05 18.30
C ARG A 92 35.28 -13.66 17.24
N VAL A 93 35.26 -14.98 17.16
CA VAL A 93 34.35 -15.72 16.27
C VAL A 93 32.89 -15.41 16.59
N LYS A 94 32.54 -15.40 17.92
CA LYS A 94 31.16 -15.05 18.31
C LYS A 94 30.77 -13.61 17.99
N ALA A 95 31.67 -12.67 18.27
CA ALA A 95 31.45 -11.25 17.97
C ALA A 95 31.35 -10.99 16.44
N GLU A 96 32.14 -11.72 15.65
CA GLU A 96 32.09 -11.64 14.20
C GLU A 96 30.80 -12.26 13.62
N LEU A 97 30.31 -13.35 14.25
CA LEU A 97 29.03 -13.96 13.88
C LEU A 97 27.86 -13.01 14.18
N GLU A 98 27.82 -12.45 15.41
CA GLU A 98 26.82 -11.48 15.83
C GLU A 98 26.84 -10.21 14.96
N ARG A 99 28.04 -9.78 14.51
CA ARG A 99 28.19 -8.65 13.59
C ARG A 99 27.69 -8.98 12.20
N LYS A 100 27.97 -10.17 11.67
CA LYS A 100 27.44 -10.63 10.39
C LYS A 100 25.93 -10.78 10.43
N GLU A 101 25.37 -11.33 11.50
CA GLU A 101 23.91 -11.42 11.70
C GLU A 101 23.25 -10.03 11.79
N GLN A 102 23.93 -9.01 12.32
CA GLN A 102 23.43 -7.63 12.33
C GLN A 102 23.60 -6.91 10.97
N GLU A 103 24.68 -7.22 10.24
CA GLU A 103 24.93 -6.67 8.90
C GLU A 103 24.06 -7.35 7.81
N GLU A 104 23.67 -8.61 8.01
CA GLU A 104 22.77 -9.38 7.13
C GLU A 104 21.29 -9.22 7.48
N ALA A 105 20.94 -8.61 8.62
CA ALA A 105 19.56 -8.32 8.95
C ALA A 105 19.03 -7.28 7.92
N PRO A 106 18.04 -7.63 7.10
CA PRO A 106 17.49 -6.69 6.13
C PRO A 106 17.02 -5.44 6.86
N GLU A 107 17.41 -4.27 6.36
CA GLU A 107 16.85 -3.01 6.87
C GLU A 107 15.33 -3.11 6.86
N LYS A 108 14.72 -3.06 8.03
CA LYS A 108 13.26 -3.15 8.15
C LYS A 108 12.66 -1.87 7.60
N HIS A 109 12.12 -1.94 6.41
CA HIS A 109 11.34 -0.87 5.80
C HIS A 109 9.85 -1.09 6.06
N PHE A 110 9.11 0.01 6.22
CA PHE A 110 7.66 -0.09 6.20
C PHE A 110 7.21 -0.58 4.82
N PRO A 111 6.26 -1.54 4.75
CA PRO A 111 5.80 -2.05 3.48
C PRO A 111 5.21 -0.91 2.64
N GLU A 112 5.51 -0.94 1.34
CA GLU A 112 4.91 -0.02 0.39
C GLU A 112 3.61 -0.62 -0.16
N LYS A 113 2.59 0.20 -0.22
CA LYS A 113 1.33 -0.19 -0.83
C LYS A 113 1.48 -0.25 -2.35
N LYS A 114 1.12 -1.36 -2.96
CA LYS A 114 1.06 -1.48 -4.43
C LYS A 114 0.12 -0.41 -4.99
N ARG A 115 0.60 0.41 -5.92
CA ARG A 115 -0.18 1.51 -6.51
C ARG A 115 -1.28 1.01 -7.44
N ILE A 116 -1.01 -0.07 -8.17
CA ILE A 116 -1.92 -0.71 -9.11
C ILE A 116 -1.97 -2.19 -8.74
N LEU A 117 -3.17 -2.70 -8.55
CA LEU A 117 -3.42 -4.12 -8.45
C LEU A 117 -4.00 -4.60 -9.78
N GLU A 118 -3.22 -5.35 -10.54
CA GLU A 118 -3.66 -6.01 -11.77
C GLU A 118 -4.53 -7.24 -11.41
N SER A 119 -5.71 -6.98 -10.86
CA SER A 119 -6.70 -8.01 -10.58
C SER A 119 -7.39 -8.47 -11.87
N SER A 120 -8.01 -9.66 -11.83
CA SER A 120 -8.83 -10.16 -12.95
C SER A 120 -9.94 -9.18 -13.32
N ASP A 121 -10.54 -8.51 -12.34
CA ASP A 121 -11.53 -7.46 -12.57
C ASP A 121 -10.94 -6.23 -13.27
N TYR A 122 -9.75 -5.80 -12.85
CA TYR A 122 -9.07 -4.68 -13.50
C TYR A 122 -8.76 -4.99 -14.97
N LEU A 123 -8.18 -6.16 -15.24
CA LEU A 123 -7.87 -6.58 -16.61
C LEU A 123 -9.14 -6.80 -17.44
N GLY A 124 -10.21 -7.34 -16.85
CA GLY A 124 -11.49 -7.50 -17.51
C GLY A 124 -12.13 -6.19 -17.95
N VAL A 125 -12.07 -5.16 -17.09
CA VAL A 125 -12.54 -3.80 -17.45
C VAL A 125 -11.72 -3.21 -18.59
N LEU A 126 -10.38 -3.31 -18.54
CA LEU A 126 -9.51 -2.82 -19.62
C LEU A 126 -9.78 -3.55 -20.93
N SER A 127 -9.98 -4.87 -20.89
CA SER A 127 -10.28 -5.69 -22.07
C SER A 127 -11.58 -5.26 -22.74
N VAL A 128 -12.65 -5.00 -21.99
CA VAL A 128 -13.92 -4.50 -22.54
C VAL A 128 -13.72 -3.10 -23.17
N CYS A 129 -13.00 -2.22 -22.51
CA CYS A 129 -12.73 -0.90 -23.06
C CYS A 129 -11.95 -0.99 -24.38
N GLN A 130 -10.92 -1.84 -24.42
CA GLN A 130 -10.11 -2.06 -25.63
C GLN A 130 -10.96 -2.61 -26.77
N SER A 131 -11.73 -3.70 -26.51
CA SER A 131 -12.60 -4.30 -27.53
C SER A 131 -13.63 -3.30 -28.06
N CYS A 132 -14.27 -2.52 -27.18
CA CYS A 132 -15.20 -1.49 -27.61
C CYS A 132 -14.55 -0.39 -28.44
N GLN A 133 -13.32 0.00 -28.13
CA GLN A 133 -12.59 1.01 -28.89
C GLN A 133 -12.18 0.50 -30.28
N ASP A 134 -11.68 -0.74 -30.36
CA ASP A 134 -11.20 -1.35 -31.60
C ASP A 134 -12.34 -1.72 -32.55
N ASP A 135 -13.40 -2.35 -32.02
CA ASP A 135 -14.52 -2.87 -32.80
C ASP A 135 -15.68 -1.88 -32.93
N ARG A 136 -15.58 -0.70 -32.31
CA ARG A 136 -16.67 0.31 -32.23
C ARG A 136 -17.92 -0.29 -31.58
N GLY A 137 -17.73 -1.15 -30.59
CA GLY A 137 -18.78 -1.89 -29.91
C GLY A 137 -19.40 -1.12 -28.74
N LEU A 138 -20.53 -1.63 -28.25
CA LEU A 138 -21.19 -1.18 -27.03
C LEU A 138 -20.89 -2.16 -25.90
N GLY A 139 -20.19 -1.69 -24.86
CA GLY A 139 -19.84 -2.46 -23.68
C GLY A 139 -20.61 -2.05 -22.43
N ILE A 140 -20.89 -3.01 -21.58
CA ILE A 140 -21.44 -2.77 -20.24
C ILE A 140 -20.53 -3.37 -19.16
N ILE A 141 -20.24 -2.59 -18.13
CA ILE A 141 -19.44 -2.99 -16.99
C ILE A 141 -20.27 -2.85 -15.70
N ILE A 142 -20.49 -3.96 -15.03
CA ILE A 142 -21.38 -4.03 -13.87
C ILE A 142 -20.59 -4.49 -12.66
N GLY A 143 -20.73 -3.80 -11.55
CA GLY A 143 -20.09 -4.22 -10.30
C GLY A 143 -20.56 -3.40 -9.11
N ARG A 144 -20.45 -3.97 -7.92
CA ARG A 144 -20.79 -3.30 -6.67
C ARG A 144 -19.89 -2.08 -6.43
N SER A 145 -20.37 -1.15 -5.63
CA SER A 145 -19.55 -0.03 -5.16
C SER A 145 -18.28 -0.53 -4.47
N GLY A 146 -17.13 0.10 -4.74
CA GLY A 146 -15.85 -0.28 -4.15
C GLY A 146 -15.11 -1.44 -4.81
N TYR A 147 -15.61 -2.02 -5.91
CA TYR A 147 -14.94 -3.12 -6.64
C TYR A 147 -13.87 -2.64 -7.64
N GLY A 148 -13.66 -1.33 -7.78
CA GLY A 148 -12.57 -0.79 -8.59
C GLY A 148 -12.97 -0.36 -10.01
N LYS A 149 -14.26 -0.39 -10.41
CA LYS A 149 -14.73 0.08 -11.73
C LYS A 149 -14.13 1.41 -12.14
N THR A 150 -14.46 2.45 -11.39
CA THR A 150 -14.02 3.84 -11.65
C THR A 150 -12.50 3.96 -11.75
N TYR A 151 -11.76 3.20 -10.94
CA TYR A 151 -10.30 3.19 -10.98
C TYR A 151 -9.79 2.65 -12.31
N ALA A 152 -10.25 1.48 -12.73
CA ALA A 152 -9.84 0.87 -14.00
C ALA A 152 -10.25 1.72 -15.21
N LEU A 153 -11.47 2.29 -15.20
CA LEU A 153 -11.97 3.18 -16.25
C LEU A 153 -11.14 4.47 -16.36
N LYS A 154 -10.76 5.08 -15.22
CA LYS A 154 -9.90 6.26 -15.21
C LYS A 154 -8.47 5.93 -15.67
N GLU A 155 -7.95 4.74 -15.39
CA GLU A 155 -6.66 4.32 -15.95
C GLU A 155 -6.75 4.17 -17.48
N TYR A 156 -7.79 3.51 -18.00
CA TYR A 156 -7.98 3.38 -19.44
C TYR A 156 -8.22 4.75 -20.13
N SER A 157 -8.86 5.69 -19.45
CA SER A 157 -9.14 7.03 -20.01
C SER A 157 -7.89 7.86 -20.29
N LYS A 158 -6.72 7.43 -19.84
CA LYS A 158 -5.43 8.05 -20.20
C LYS A 158 -4.95 7.67 -21.60
N MET A 159 -5.59 6.68 -22.23
CA MET A 159 -5.30 6.29 -23.60
C MET A 159 -5.79 7.35 -24.60
N PRO A 160 -5.13 7.46 -25.76
CA PRO A 160 -5.55 8.39 -26.80
C PRO A 160 -6.99 8.14 -27.27
N ARG A 161 -7.71 9.21 -27.60
CA ARG A 161 -9.07 9.17 -28.14
C ARG A 161 -10.10 8.53 -27.21
N VAL A 162 -9.89 8.61 -25.90
CA VAL A 162 -10.86 8.17 -24.90
C VAL A 162 -11.48 9.37 -24.21
N ALA A 163 -12.78 9.50 -24.33
CA ALA A 163 -13.60 10.50 -23.64
C ALA A 163 -14.22 9.85 -22.39
N TYR A 164 -13.85 10.31 -21.20
CA TYR A 164 -14.39 9.83 -19.93
C TYR A 164 -15.35 10.85 -19.33
N MET A 165 -16.49 10.36 -18.85
CA MET A 165 -17.41 11.15 -18.04
C MET A 165 -17.96 10.32 -16.88
N GLU A 166 -18.20 10.98 -15.76
CA GLU A 166 -18.85 10.44 -14.56
C GLU A 166 -20.24 11.08 -14.44
N CYS A 167 -21.28 10.26 -14.27
CA CYS A 167 -22.64 10.73 -14.19
C CYS A 167 -23.03 11.12 -12.79
N ASP A 168 -23.98 12.05 -12.68
CA ASP A 168 -24.56 12.52 -11.44
C ASP A 168 -26.10 12.52 -11.55
N ASP A 169 -26.78 12.28 -10.42
CA ASP A 169 -28.25 12.26 -10.35
C ASP A 169 -28.89 13.61 -10.74
N THR A 170 -28.17 14.71 -10.53
CA THR A 170 -28.65 16.06 -10.86
C THR A 170 -28.44 16.44 -12.32
N MET A 171 -27.69 15.62 -13.08
CA MET A 171 -27.33 15.90 -14.46
C MET A 171 -28.58 15.97 -15.38
N SER A 172 -28.79 17.09 -15.98
CA SER A 172 -29.80 17.27 -17.04
C SER A 172 -29.32 16.69 -18.39
N THR A 173 -30.24 16.58 -19.37
CA THR A 173 -29.89 16.21 -20.76
C THR A 173 -28.88 17.18 -21.38
N LYS A 174 -28.97 18.45 -21.05
CA LYS A 174 -28.05 19.49 -21.53
C LYS A 174 -26.65 19.29 -20.92
N ASP A 175 -26.59 18.91 -19.66
CA ASP A 175 -25.33 18.66 -18.96
C ASP A 175 -24.61 17.40 -19.48
N LEU A 176 -25.37 16.33 -19.77
CA LEU A 176 -24.85 15.15 -20.45
C LEU A 176 -24.18 15.51 -21.79
N VAL A 177 -24.88 16.24 -22.65
CA VAL A 177 -24.32 16.66 -23.97
C VAL A 177 -23.10 17.56 -23.78
N THR A 178 -23.10 18.43 -22.76
CA THR A 178 -21.95 19.28 -22.45
C THR A 178 -20.76 18.46 -21.96
N ALA A 179 -20.96 17.44 -21.11
CA ALA A 179 -19.91 16.56 -20.66
C ALA A 179 -19.31 15.76 -21.82
N LEU A 180 -20.14 15.27 -22.75
CA LEU A 180 -19.66 14.58 -23.95
C LEU A 180 -18.81 15.50 -24.82
N GLU A 181 -19.28 16.73 -25.10
CA GLU A 181 -18.51 17.71 -25.89
C GLU A 181 -17.13 17.97 -25.24
N LEU A 182 -17.09 18.18 -23.91
CA LEU A 182 -15.84 18.42 -23.18
C LEU A 182 -14.91 17.22 -23.23
N GLY A 183 -15.44 16.02 -22.98
CA GLY A 183 -14.67 14.77 -23.02
C GLY A 183 -14.06 14.49 -24.40
N LEU A 184 -14.76 14.87 -25.47
CA LEU A 184 -14.27 14.74 -26.84
C LEU A 184 -13.34 15.90 -27.28
N GLY A 185 -13.09 16.89 -26.41
CA GLY A 185 -12.27 18.05 -26.74
C GLY A 185 -12.97 19.05 -27.66
N LEU A 186 -14.29 18.95 -27.80
CA LEU A 186 -15.05 19.89 -28.59
C LEU A 186 -15.26 21.22 -27.85
N PRO A 187 -15.32 22.38 -28.57
CA PRO A 187 -15.61 23.65 -27.94
C PRO A 187 -16.97 23.61 -27.24
N ARG A 188 -17.02 24.13 -26.03
CA ARG A 188 -18.26 24.23 -25.26
C ARG A 188 -19.28 25.11 -26.00
N SER A 189 -20.39 24.52 -26.40
CA SER A 189 -21.43 25.28 -27.02
C SER A 189 -22.37 25.92 -26.01
N THR A 190 -22.48 27.21 -26.03
CA THR A 190 -23.41 27.97 -25.19
C THR A 190 -24.76 28.20 -25.88
N SER A 191 -24.85 27.96 -27.21
CA SER A 191 -26.01 28.16 -28.04
C SER A 191 -26.37 26.92 -28.85
N GLY A 192 -27.57 26.84 -29.36
CA GLY A 192 -28.08 25.73 -30.16
C GLY A 192 -28.95 24.74 -29.37
N SER A 193 -29.79 24.01 -30.12
CA SER A 193 -30.64 22.97 -29.55
C SER A 193 -29.80 21.72 -29.15
N ILE A 194 -30.32 20.89 -28.25
CA ILE A 194 -29.71 19.60 -27.92
C ILE A 194 -29.49 18.75 -29.17
N TRP A 195 -30.47 18.75 -30.09
CA TRP A 195 -30.38 18.03 -31.35
C TRP A 195 -29.19 18.48 -32.20
N SER A 196 -29.01 19.80 -32.38
CA SER A 196 -27.88 20.35 -33.12
C SER A 196 -26.52 19.99 -32.49
N ARG A 197 -26.44 20.01 -31.19
CA ARG A 197 -25.20 19.64 -30.43
C ARG A 197 -24.89 18.17 -30.57
N VAL A 198 -25.90 17.30 -30.47
CA VAL A 198 -25.73 15.83 -30.65
C VAL A 198 -25.28 15.54 -32.08
N ASN A 199 -25.83 16.20 -33.11
CA ASN A 199 -25.39 16.02 -34.49
C ASN A 199 -23.92 16.44 -34.67
N ARG A 200 -23.51 17.55 -34.07
CA ARG A 200 -22.09 17.95 -34.11
C ARG A 200 -21.17 16.92 -33.48
N ILE A 201 -21.58 16.27 -32.38
CA ILE A 201 -20.82 15.16 -31.78
C ILE A 201 -20.71 14.00 -32.78
N ARG A 202 -21.83 13.63 -33.46
CA ARG A 202 -21.83 12.54 -34.45
C ARG A 202 -20.94 12.86 -35.65
N ASP A 203 -21.01 14.08 -36.18
CA ASP A 203 -20.19 14.53 -37.29
C ASP A 203 -18.70 14.47 -36.93
N PHE A 204 -18.36 14.90 -35.72
CA PHE A 204 -16.98 14.80 -35.19
C PHE A 204 -16.51 13.36 -35.10
N LEU A 205 -17.31 12.47 -34.55
CA LEU A 205 -16.97 11.05 -34.36
C LEU A 205 -16.87 10.29 -35.70
N ASN A 206 -17.69 10.67 -36.69
CA ASN A 206 -17.62 10.10 -38.03
C ASN A 206 -16.41 10.60 -38.83
N ALA A 207 -15.96 11.82 -38.56
CA ALA A 207 -14.74 12.38 -39.16
C ALA A 207 -13.44 11.89 -38.46
N ASN A 208 -13.52 11.39 -37.24
CA ASN A 208 -12.38 11.01 -36.39
C ASN A 208 -12.61 9.61 -35.81
N GLU A 209 -12.11 8.59 -36.46
CA GLU A 209 -12.29 7.20 -36.03
C GLU A 209 -11.46 6.81 -34.79
N GLY A 210 -11.84 5.70 -34.13
CA GLY A 210 -11.11 5.11 -33.02
C GLY A 210 -11.32 5.81 -31.66
N TYR A 211 -12.42 6.56 -31.53
CA TYR A 211 -12.84 7.11 -30.25
C TYR A 211 -13.60 6.09 -29.42
N LEU A 212 -13.36 6.14 -28.09
CA LEU A 212 -14.17 5.49 -27.07
C LEU A 212 -14.80 6.55 -26.17
N ILE A 213 -16.09 6.39 -25.87
CA ILE A 213 -16.78 7.15 -24.83
C ILE A 213 -17.02 6.23 -23.64
N ILE A 214 -16.49 6.59 -22.48
CA ILE A 214 -16.70 5.91 -21.20
C ILE A 214 -17.67 6.74 -20.36
N VAL A 215 -18.78 6.09 -19.96
CA VAL A 215 -19.83 6.68 -19.13
C VAL A 215 -19.87 5.91 -17.80
N ASP A 216 -19.27 6.46 -16.77
CA ASP A 216 -19.25 5.86 -15.43
C ASP A 216 -20.47 6.32 -14.60
N GLU A 217 -20.90 5.50 -13.64
CA GLU A 217 -22.10 5.71 -12.82
C GLU A 217 -23.37 5.90 -13.66
N ALA A 218 -23.48 5.17 -14.78
CA ALA A 218 -24.54 5.35 -15.77
C ALA A 218 -25.95 4.98 -15.27
N ASP A 219 -26.07 4.22 -14.19
CA ASP A 219 -27.33 3.95 -13.50
C ASP A 219 -28.02 5.25 -13.01
N LYS A 220 -27.26 6.32 -12.75
CA LYS A 220 -27.79 7.65 -12.43
C LYS A 220 -28.46 8.37 -13.61
N LEU A 221 -28.22 7.92 -14.84
CA LEU A 221 -28.89 8.47 -16.03
C LEU A 221 -30.31 7.92 -16.22
N ILE A 222 -30.62 6.79 -15.59
CA ILE A 222 -31.90 6.09 -15.79
C ILE A 222 -32.87 6.51 -14.68
N ASN A 223 -33.98 7.09 -15.10
CA ASN A 223 -35.07 7.48 -14.23
C ASN A 223 -36.32 6.65 -14.59
N LYS A 224 -37.16 6.34 -13.61
CA LYS A 224 -38.42 5.61 -13.79
C LYS A 224 -39.36 6.23 -14.86
N TYR A 225 -39.23 7.53 -15.09
CA TYR A 225 -40.13 8.29 -15.97
C TYR A 225 -39.51 8.66 -17.32
N THR A 226 -38.19 8.54 -17.47
CA THR A 226 -37.52 8.91 -18.71
C THR A 226 -36.18 8.21 -18.90
N ALA A 227 -36.00 7.71 -20.09
CA ALA A 227 -34.74 7.14 -20.57
C ALA A 227 -34.03 8.08 -21.56
N ALA A 228 -34.45 9.32 -21.65
CA ALA A 228 -34.02 10.26 -22.68
C ALA A 228 -32.48 10.42 -22.79
N LYS A 229 -31.78 10.39 -21.66
CA LYS A 229 -30.32 10.50 -21.63
C LYS A 229 -29.65 9.25 -22.24
N MET A 230 -30.15 8.08 -21.94
CA MET A 230 -29.66 6.81 -22.51
C MET A 230 -29.98 6.72 -24.01
N GLU A 231 -31.16 7.20 -24.42
CA GLU A 231 -31.53 7.26 -25.83
C GLU A 231 -30.62 8.22 -26.66
N ILE A 232 -30.09 9.27 -26.04
CA ILE A 232 -29.08 10.12 -26.70
C ILE A 232 -27.77 9.33 -26.90
N LEU A 233 -27.29 8.61 -25.88
CA LEU A 233 -26.08 7.77 -26.00
C LEU A 233 -26.29 6.69 -27.08
N ARG A 234 -27.45 6.03 -27.08
CA ARG A 234 -27.81 5.07 -28.13
C ARG A 234 -27.82 5.72 -29.52
N GLY A 235 -28.44 6.88 -29.65
CA GLY A 235 -28.49 7.58 -30.91
C GLY A 235 -27.12 8.08 -31.40
N ILE A 236 -26.17 8.37 -30.52
CA ILE A 236 -24.79 8.63 -30.89
C ILE A 236 -24.12 7.34 -31.37
N PHE A 237 -24.27 6.25 -30.61
CA PHE A 237 -23.74 4.93 -30.98
C PHE A 237 -24.25 4.47 -32.34
N ASP A 238 -25.58 4.48 -32.56
CA ASP A 238 -26.21 4.01 -33.82
C ASP A 238 -25.81 4.83 -35.05
N GLN A 239 -25.39 6.09 -34.90
CA GLN A 239 -25.21 7.01 -36.01
C GLN A 239 -23.77 7.56 -36.13
N SER A 240 -22.82 7.02 -35.37
CA SER A 240 -21.41 7.41 -35.46
C SER A 240 -20.44 6.27 -35.27
N SER A 241 -19.22 6.46 -35.78
CA SER A 241 -18.11 5.49 -35.68
C SER A 241 -17.42 5.59 -34.32
N VAL A 242 -18.07 5.10 -33.26
CA VAL A 242 -17.56 5.23 -31.87
C VAL A 242 -17.82 3.97 -31.05
N GLY A 243 -16.87 3.60 -30.20
CA GLY A 243 -17.12 2.64 -29.11
C GLY A 243 -17.73 3.36 -27.91
N ILE A 244 -18.64 2.70 -27.21
CA ILE A 244 -19.22 3.21 -25.97
C ILE A 244 -19.12 2.16 -24.88
N VAL A 245 -18.61 2.52 -23.71
CA VAL A 245 -18.65 1.71 -22.50
C VAL A 245 -19.47 2.42 -21.44
N ILE A 246 -20.49 1.73 -20.93
CA ILE A 246 -21.28 2.20 -19.79
C ILE A 246 -20.98 1.35 -18.57
N ALA A 247 -20.78 2.00 -17.45
CA ALA A 247 -20.47 1.32 -16.19
C ALA A 247 -21.40 1.78 -15.07
N GLY A 248 -21.76 0.87 -14.18
CA GLY A 248 -22.63 1.19 -13.05
C GLY A 248 -22.77 0.04 -12.06
N GLU A 249 -23.67 0.22 -11.12
CA GLU A 249 -24.01 -0.77 -10.11
C GLU A 249 -24.91 -1.89 -10.71
N PRO A 250 -25.11 -3.03 -10.00
CA PRO A 250 -25.94 -4.14 -10.49
C PRO A 250 -27.36 -3.74 -10.92
N LYS A 251 -27.88 -2.62 -10.39
CA LYS A 251 -29.16 -2.04 -10.79
C LYS A 251 -29.17 -1.61 -12.26
N LEU A 252 -28.05 -1.14 -12.80
CA LEU A 252 -27.92 -0.76 -14.22
C LEU A 252 -28.34 -1.90 -15.16
N GLU A 253 -27.94 -3.13 -14.87
CA GLU A 253 -28.32 -4.30 -15.69
C GLU A 253 -29.84 -4.52 -15.71
N SER A 254 -30.47 -4.43 -14.54
CA SER A 254 -31.92 -4.61 -14.43
C SER A 254 -32.69 -3.49 -15.16
N ASP A 255 -32.24 -2.26 -14.98
CA ASP A 255 -32.86 -1.08 -15.60
C ASP A 255 -32.74 -1.13 -17.14
N ILE A 256 -31.57 -1.54 -17.66
CA ILE A 256 -31.37 -1.70 -19.12
C ILE A 256 -32.31 -2.79 -19.68
N LYS A 257 -32.40 -3.94 -19.01
CA LYS A 257 -33.26 -5.05 -19.47
C LYS A 257 -34.76 -4.71 -19.45
N THR A 258 -35.18 -3.90 -18.47
CA THR A 258 -36.61 -3.61 -18.28
C THR A 258 -37.08 -2.34 -18.96
N VAL A 259 -36.24 -1.30 -19.01
CA VAL A 259 -36.61 0.04 -19.50
C VAL A 259 -36.03 0.32 -20.90
N LEU A 260 -34.94 -0.34 -21.26
CA LEU A 260 -34.12 -0.02 -22.43
C LEU A 260 -33.84 -1.25 -23.32
N GLU A 261 -34.87 -2.06 -23.64
CA GLU A 261 -34.71 -3.27 -24.47
C GLU A 261 -33.94 -3.00 -25.76
N ARG A 262 -34.21 -1.84 -26.43
CA ARG A 262 -33.49 -1.43 -27.63
C ARG A 262 -32.01 -1.15 -27.42
N PHE A 263 -31.64 -0.71 -26.25
CA PHE A 263 -30.24 -0.53 -25.84
C PHE A 263 -29.59 -1.88 -25.51
N ALA A 264 -30.31 -2.75 -24.79
CA ALA A 264 -29.85 -4.09 -24.42
C ALA A 264 -29.45 -4.92 -25.66
N ASN A 265 -30.22 -4.83 -26.74
CA ASN A 265 -29.97 -5.57 -27.99
C ASN A 265 -28.72 -5.09 -28.77
N ARG A 266 -28.04 -4.05 -28.32
CA ARG A 266 -26.81 -3.50 -28.94
C ARG A 266 -25.55 -3.78 -28.12
N ILE A 267 -25.69 -4.41 -26.96
CA ILE A 267 -24.55 -4.70 -26.10
C ILE A 267 -23.76 -5.86 -26.70
N ASP A 268 -22.54 -5.57 -27.13
CA ASP A 268 -21.59 -6.53 -27.68
C ASP A 268 -20.78 -7.19 -26.57
N PHE A 269 -20.41 -6.42 -25.55
CA PHE A 269 -19.54 -6.87 -24.46
C PHE A 269 -20.16 -6.60 -23.09
N CYS A 270 -20.15 -7.61 -22.22
CA CYS A 270 -20.65 -7.49 -20.85
C CYS A 270 -19.62 -8.06 -19.86
N TYR A 271 -19.16 -7.24 -18.94
CA TYR A 271 -18.29 -7.70 -17.87
C TYR A 271 -18.89 -7.42 -16.49
N LYS A 272 -18.91 -8.44 -15.64
CA LYS A 272 -19.38 -8.33 -14.25
C LYS A 272 -18.20 -8.51 -13.32
N LEU A 273 -17.97 -7.50 -12.50
CA LEU A 273 -16.92 -7.57 -11.50
C LEU A 273 -17.32 -8.53 -10.36
N HIS A 274 -16.37 -9.33 -9.94
CA HIS A 274 -16.54 -10.35 -8.89
C HIS A 274 -15.94 -9.93 -7.55
N GLY A 275 -15.10 -8.87 -7.54
CA GLY A 275 -14.27 -8.49 -6.42
C GLY A 275 -12.96 -9.27 -6.38
N LEU A 276 -12.14 -9.02 -5.36
CA LEU A 276 -10.85 -9.70 -5.22
C LEU A 276 -11.03 -11.21 -4.96
N SER A 277 -10.16 -12.00 -5.54
CA SER A 277 -9.97 -13.40 -5.16
C SER A 277 -8.99 -13.51 -3.98
N LYS A 278 -8.99 -14.68 -3.30
CA LYS A 278 -8.02 -14.96 -2.23
C LYS A 278 -6.56 -14.91 -2.70
N ALA A 279 -6.31 -15.36 -3.93
CA ALA A 279 -4.97 -15.33 -4.53
C ALA A 279 -4.51 -13.89 -4.79
N GLU A 280 -5.39 -13.05 -5.30
CA GLU A 280 -5.10 -11.62 -5.54
C GLU A 280 -4.87 -10.85 -4.23
N LEU A 281 -5.64 -11.14 -3.17
CA LEU A 281 -5.39 -10.57 -1.85
C LEU A 281 -4.02 -10.98 -1.32
N LYS A 282 -3.67 -12.27 -1.43
CA LYS A 282 -2.36 -12.77 -1.01
C LYS A 282 -1.23 -12.06 -1.77
N ASN A 283 -1.35 -11.92 -3.09
CA ASN A 283 -0.39 -11.21 -3.92
C ASN A 283 -0.32 -9.69 -3.58
N TYR A 284 -1.46 -9.09 -3.23
CA TYR A 284 -1.51 -7.69 -2.82
C TYR A 284 -0.75 -7.43 -1.51
N LEU A 285 -0.76 -8.40 -0.59
CA LEU A 285 -0.13 -8.34 0.73
C LEU A 285 1.23 -9.08 0.79
N GLU A 286 1.77 -9.55 -0.33
CA GLU A 286 2.96 -10.41 -0.39
C GLU A 286 4.19 -9.80 0.29
N ASP A 287 4.38 -8.49 0.14
CA ASP A 287 5.53 -7.76 0.68
C ASP A 287 5.33 -7.30 2.15
N TRP A 288 4.22 -7.72 2.77
CA TRP A 288 3.86 -7.33 4.12
C TRP A 288 4.16 -8.44 5.12
N ASP A 289 4.81 -8.10 6.22
CA ASP A 289 4.94 -8.99 7.36
C ASP A 289 3.66 -8.89 8.22
N ILE A 290 2.80 -9.91 8.14
CA ILE A 290 1.45 -9.90 8.72
C ILE A 290 1.24 -11.17 9.53
N GLU A 291 0.79 -11.04 10.78
CA GLU A 291 0.34 -12.17 11.60
C GLU A 291 -0.91 -12.85 11.00
N GLU A 292 -1.06 -14.15 11.22
CA GLU A 292 -2.12 -14.96 10.58
C GLU A 292 -3.53 -14.45 10.91
N ASP A 293 -3.79 -14.11 12.16
CA ASP A 293 -5.07 -13.57 12.63
C ASP A 293 -5.35 -12.16 12.06
N ALA A 294 -4.31 -11.34 11.90
CA ALA A 294 -4.41 -10.05 11.22
C ALA A 294 -4.73 -10.20 9.72
N ALA A 295 -4.13 -11.18 9.06
CA ALA A 295 -4.40 -11.49 7.66
C ALA A 295 -5.84 -11.98 7.45
N GLU A 296 -6.37 -12.80 8.37
CA GLU A 296 -7.77 -13.24 8.36
C GLU A 296 -8.73 -12.03 8.50
N GLU A 297 -8.46 -11.11 9.42
CA GLU A 297 -9.29 -9.91 9.59
C GLU A 297 -9.25 -9.00 8.36
N LEU A 298 -8.08 -8.83 7.72
CA LEU A 298 -7.98 -8.12 6.44
C LEU A 298 -8.76 -8.82 5.32
N ALA A 299 -8.77 -10.16 5.29
CA ALA A 299 -9.56 -10.93 4.35
C ALA A 299 -11.07 -10.70 4.54
N VAL A 300 -11.55 -10.53 5.78
CA VAL A 300 -12.95 -10.15 6.04
C VAL A 300 -13.29 -8.81 5.40
N ARG A 301 -12.37 -7.83 5.41
CA ARG A 301 -12.57 -6.52 4.74
C ARG A 301 -12.68 -6.64 3.23
N ALA A 302 -12.00 -7.61 2.63
CA ALA A 302 -12.06 -7.86 1.20
C ALA A 302 -13.32 -8.66 0.79
N PHE A 303 -13.71 -9.67 1.57
CA PHE A 303 -14.65 -10.73 1.12
C PHE A 303 -15.99 -10.78 1.83
N SER A 304 -16.21 -10.01 2.91
CA SER A 304 -17.51 -10.02 3.59
C SER A 304 -18.65 -9.80 2.58
N ALA A 305 -19.61 -10.72 2.56
CA ALA A 305 -20.74 -10.66 1.62
C ALA A 305 -21.56 -9.37 1.74
N ARG A 306 -21.58 -8.77 2.93
CA ARG A 306 -22.37 -7.56 3.22
C ARG A 306 -21.59 -6.26 2.94
N THR A 307 -20.36 -6.17 3.39
CA THR A 307 -19.58 -4.92 3.40
C THR A 307 -18.22 -5.05 2.70
N GLY A 308 -17.72 -6.28 2.47
CA GLY A 308 -16.41 -6.52 1.91
C GLY A 308 -16.26 -5.95 0.50
N CYS A 309 -15.19 -5.21 0.27
CA CYS A 309 -14.81 -4.71 -1.04
C CYS A 309 -13.37 -4.20 -1.02
N PHE A 310 -12.78 -4.04 -2.21
CA PHE A 310 -11.41 -3.52 -2.33
C PHE A 310 -11.25 -2.13 -1.71
N ARG A 311 -12.23 -1.25 -1.86
CA ARG A 311 -12.20 0.10 -1.24
C ARG A 311 -12.07 0.04 0.29
N LEU A 312 -12.80 -0.88 0.94
CA LEU A 312 -12.74 -1.04 2.39
C LEU A 312 -11.38 -1.59 2.82
N LEU A 313 -10.90 -2.64 2.16
CA LEU A 313 -9.57 -3.20 2.37
C LEU A 313 -8.49 -2.12 2.22
N ASP A 314 -8.51 -1.39 1.12
CA ASP A 314 -7.56 -0.34 0.79
C ASP A 314 -7.50 0.77 1.85
N ARG A 315 -8.66 1.22 2.33
CA ARG A 315 -8.75 2.20 3.42
C ARG A 315 -8.21 1.64 4.73
N THR A 316 -8.51 0.38 5.04
CA THR A 316 -7.99 -0.29 6.25
C THR A 316 -6.48 -0.35 6.20
N ILE A 317 -5.89 -0.79 5.09
CA ILE A 317 -4.44 -0.87 4.89
C ILE A 317 -3.77 0.51 5.03
N ASN A 318 -4.36 1.57 4.49
CA ASN A 318 -3.84 2.93 4.66
C ASN A 318 -3.79 3.35 6.14
N ASN A 319 -4.80 2.97 6.94
CA ASN A 319 -4.82 3.25 8.37
C ASN A 319 -3.86 2.34 9.14
N VAL A 320 -3.73 1.06 8.77
CA VAL A 320 -2.74 0.14 9.34
C VAL A 320 -1.34 0.71 9.16
N LEU A 321 -0.97 1.21 7.99
CA LEU A 321 0.31 1.87 7.74
C LEU A 321 0.55 3.09 8.66
N ARG A 322 -0.50 3.85 8.96
CA ARG A 322 -0.40 4.98 9.91
C ARG A 322 -0.13 4.49 11.32
N VAL A 323 -0.84 3.45 11.75
CA VAL A 323 -0.67 2.83 13.08
C VAL A 323 0.73 2.22 13.22
N MET A 324 1.20 1.44 12.22
CA MET A 324 2.55 0.90 12.17
C MET A 324 3.62 1.97 12.36
N LYS A 325 3.51 3.07 11.60
CA LYS A 325 4.45 4.20 11.68
C LYS A 325 4.40 4.90 13.05
N ALA A 326 3.22 5.02 13.65
CA ALA A 326 3.05 5.64 14.97
C ALA A 326 3.64 4.78 16.09
N HIS A 327 3.54 3.46 15.98
CA HIS A 327 4.08 2.51 16.96
C HIS A 327 5.56 2.16 16.70
N GLY A 328 6.09 2.42 15.50
CA GLY A 328 7.42 2.02 15.07
C GLY A 328 7.56 0.50 14.89
N GLU A 329 6.48 -0.20 14.59
CA GLU A 329 6.43 -1.65 14.40
C GLU A 329 6.29 -1.98 12.91
N TYR A 330 6.98 -3.04 12.46
CA TYR A 330 7.06 -3.42 11.06
C TYR A 330 6.18 -4.62 10.70
N THR A 331 5.72 -5.38 11.70
CA THR A 331 4.81 -6.52 11.56
C THR A 331 3.38 -6.07 11.85
N VAL A 332 2.43 -6.42 11.00
CA VAL A 332 1.02 -6.10 11.19
C VAL A 332 0.39 -7.09 12.16
N THR A 333 -0.12 -6.59 13.27
CA THR A 333 -0.82 -7.39 14.29
C THR A 333 -2.34 -7.20 14.20
N LEU A 334 -3.12 -8.15 14.71
CA LEU A 334 -4.57 -8.02 14.80
C LEU A 334 -5.02 -6.74 15.54
N LYS A 335 -4.30 -6.37 16.60
CA LYS A 335 -4.56 -5.14 17.36
C LYS A 335 -4.46 -3.89 16.49
N MET A 336 -3.46 -3.82 15.62
CA MET A 336 -3.30 -2.70 14.68
C MET A 336 -4.43 -2.64 13.65
N VAL A 337 -4.88 -3.79 13.15
CA VAL A 337 -6.03 -3.85 12.22
C VAL A 337 -7.31 -3.38 12.91
N GLN A 338 -7.51 -3.75 14.17
CA GLN A 338 -8.65 -3.29 14.97
C GLN A 338 -8.59 -1.78 15.25
N GLU A 339 -7.41 -1.27 15.63
CA GLU A 339 -7.19 0.17 15.83
C GLU A 339 -7.44 0.96 14.55
N ALA A 340 -6.89 0.50 13.42
CA ALA A 340 -7.12 1.08 12.10
C ALA A 340 -8.60 1.07 11.70
N SER A 341 -9.34 0.02 12.07
CA SER A 341 -10.78 -0.09 11.85
C SER A 341 -11.57 0.90 12.69
N GLY A 342 -11.17 1.14 13.94
CA GLY A 342 -11.76 2.16 14.81
C GLY A 342 -11.64 3.60 14.28
N MET A 343 -10.72 3.86 13.35
CA MET A 343 -10.59 5.15 12.65
C MET A 343 -11.59 5.32 11.50
N MET A 344 -12.42 4.33 11.23
CA MET A 344 -13.36 4.33 10.11
C MET A 344 -14.80 4.14 10.61
N MET A 345 -15.74 4.74 9.90
CA MET A 345 -17.14 4.40 10.04
C MET A 345 -17.42 3.16 9.17
N LEU A 346 -17.67 2.03 9.82
CA LEU A 346 -17.88 0.71 9.20
C LEU A 346 -19.37 0.32 9.22
#